data_5f6a97d3130799b0d89cea4aaf359faa
#
_entry.id   5f6a97d3130799b0d89cea4aaf359faa
#
_cell.length_a   1.000
_cell.length_b   1.000
_cell.length_c   1.000
_cell.angle_alpha   90.00
_cell.angle_beta   90.00
_cell.angle_gamma   90.00
#
_symmetry.space_group_name_H-M   'P 1'
#
loop_
_entity.id
_entity.type
_entity.pdbx_description
1 polymer ?
#
loop_
_entity_poly.entity_id
_entity_poly.type
_entity_poly.pdbx_seq_one_letter_code
_entity_poly.pdbx_strand_id
1 'polypeptide(L)'
;MHNDTIHFDAVSEEYHFCQDYHPVEVLPPEKQHTFLGYVRPDGQVGTRNCIGVIVCSNCAATVARKVAAHFTEAIMAAYPHVDAVVPLITSSGCGLEKSGDPLTYLRRVLGGHVKNPNMAGALVCSLGCETNNIDGFFQEARLTPGPMLGRLVIQEEGGSRKAVARGIAMVEAMLPLAEQCRRQPVSVSHLKIGLECGGSDSFSGSSANPALGRAIDLLIKNGGTAVLTEPTELLGVEGALARRARSPEVAQKLIDVMHWWMDYCKGRDSPVSYTHLTL
;
A
#
# COMPACT_ATOMS: atom_id res chain seq x y z
N MET A 1 28.98 32.27 -3.66
CA MET A 1 27.79 31.82 -2.96
C MET A 1 28.26 30.67 -2.09
N HIS A 2 28.33 30.92 -0.78
CA HIS A 2 28.78 29.92 0.18
C HIS A 2 27.72 28.84 0.29
N ASN A 3 28.13 27.60 0.03
CA ASN A 3 27.38 26.44 0.28
C ASN A 3 27.52 26.12 1.78
N ASP A 4 26.75 26.80 2.61
CA ASP A 4 26.70 26.46 4.02
C ASP A 4 25.90 25.13 4.13
N THR A 5 26.64 24.04 4.20
CA THR A 5 26.11 22.75 4.55
C THR A 5 25.53 22.89 5.96
N ILE A 6 24.22 22.83 6.10
CA ILE A 6 23.58 22.75 7.40
C ILE A 6 24.02 21.42 7.99
N HIS A 7 25.03 21.44 8.86
CA HIS A 7 25.34 20.32 9.72
C HIS A 7 24.23 20.25 10.77
N PHE A 8 23.31 19.32 10.62
CA PHE A 8 22.54 18.84 11.74
C PHE A 8 23.53 18.09 12.63
N ASP A 9 24.16 18.77 13.53
CA ASP A 9 24.76 18.10 14.69
C ASP A 9 23.61 17.33 15.32
N ALA A 10 23.75 16.01 15.37
CA ALA A 10 22.82 15.18 16.10
C ALA A 10 22.87 15.68 17.53
N VAL A 11 21.91 16.51 17.88
CA VAL A 11 21.66 16.83 19.26
C VAL A 11 21.33 15.48 19.87
N SER A 12 22.20 15.00 20.75
CA SER A 12 21.91 13.83 21.57
C SER A 12 20.81 14.24 22.56
N GLU A 13 19.60 14.42 22.02
CA GLU A 13 18.43 14.59 22.85
C GLU A 13 18.22 13.29 23.59
N GLU A 14 18.25 13.38 24.91
CA GLU A 14 17.80 12.29 25.74
C GLU A 14 16.31 12.09 25.47
N TYR A 15 15.97 11.04 24.73
CA TYR A 15 14.57 10.77 24.35
C TYR A 15 13.77 10.41 25.60
N HIS A 16 12.73 11.18 25.86
CA HIS A 16 11.80 10.94 26.94
C HIS A 16 10.61 10.11 26.46
N PHE A 17 10.64 8.81 26.68
CA PHE A 17 9.62 7.91 26.21
C PHE A 17 8.34 7.97 27.03
N CYS A 18 7.19 7.96 26.37
CA CYS A 18 5.86 7.79 26.96
C CYS A 18 5.39 8.87 27.95
N GLN A 19 6.11 9.98 28.11
CA GLN A 19 5.75 11.02 29.10
C GLN A 19 4.42 11.70 28.80
N ASP A 20 4.06 11.83 27.51
CA ASP A 20 2.85 12.48 27.04
C ASP A 20 1.85 11.46 26.46
N TYR A 21 1.95 10.19 26.85
CA TYR A 21 0.99 9.19 26.41
C TYR A 21 -0.35 9.36 27.12
N HIS A 22 -1.38 9.57 26.31
CA HIS A 22 -2.76 9.57 26.73
C HIS A 22 -3.53 8.51 25.95
N PRO A 23 -4.13 7.50 26.61
CA PRO A 23 -4.96 6.53 25.94
C PRO A 23 -6.10 7.22 25.19
N VAL A 24 -6.30 6.85 23.93
CA VAL A 24 -7.46 7.34 23.17
C VAL A 24 -8.70 6.62 23.65
N GLU A 25 -9.72 7.39 24.05
CA GLU A 25 -11.03 6.83 24.35
C GLU A 25 -11.75 6.49 23.06
N VAL A 26 -11.78 5.19 22.74
CA VAL A 26 -12.48 4.67 21.57
C VAL A 26 -13.96 4.52 21.90
N LEU A 27 -14.83 4.96 21.00
CA LEU A 27 -16.28 4.79 21.13
C LEU A 27 -16.63 3.29 21.19
N PRO A 28 -17.58 2.90 22.04
CA PRO A 28 -18.07 1.53 22.06
C PRO A 28 -18.74 1.20 20.71
N PRO A 29 -18.74 -0.08 20.28
CA PRO A 29 -19.14 -0.48 18.93
C PRO A 29 -20.51 0.04 18.49
N GLU A 30 -21.47 0.13 19.38
CA GLU A 30 -22.83 0.63 19.11
C GLU A 30 -22.89 2.14 18.86
N LYS A 31 -21.85 2.91 19.21
CA LYS A 31 -21.74 4.35 18.97
C LYS A 31 -20.78 4.70 17.84
N GLN A 32 -20.09 3.71 17.27
CA GLN A 32 -19.21 3.92 16.15
C GLN A 32 -20.00 4.22 14.87
N HIS A 33 -19.51 5.14 14.07
CA HIS A 33 -20.08 5.39 12.74
C HIS A 33 -19.88 4.18 11.83
N THR A 34 -20.75 4.05 10.84
CA THR A 34 -20.69 2.99 9.83
C THR A 34 -20.49 3.58 8.44
N PHE A 35 -19.97 2.75 7.55
CA PHE A 35 -19.92 3.02 6.11
C PHE A 35 -20.38 1.78 5.33
N LEU A 36 -20.67 1.95 4.04
CA LEU A 36 -21.04 0.83 3.17
C LEU A 36 -19.77 0.19 2.61
N GLY A 37 -19.39 -0.97 3.17
CA GLY A 37 -18.19 -1.73 2.81
C GLY A 37 -18.48 -3.11 2.25
N TYR A 38 -17.50 -3.71 1.58
CA TYR A 38 -17.52 -5.07 1.09
C TYR A 38 -16.84 -6.00 2.11
N VAL A 39 -17.61 -6.86 2.76
CA VAL A 39 -17.05 -7.86 3.69
C VAL A 39 -16.54 -9.05 2.90
N ARG A 40 -15.27 -9.41 3.11
CA ARG A 40 -14.61 -10.54 2.46
C ARG A 40 -14.79 -11.82 3.32
N PRO A 41 -14.61 -13.01 2.71
CA PRO A 41 -14.77 -14.28 3.44
C PRO A 41 -13.84 -14.43 4.66
N ASP A 42 -12.71 -13.76 4.66
CA ASP A 42 -11.74 -13.73 5.77
C ASP A 42 -12.05 -12.66 6.84
N GLY A 43 -13.19 -11.96 6.70
CA GLY A 43 -13.63 -10.91 7.62
C GLY A 43 -13.01 -9.53 7.37
N GLN A 44 -12.10 -9.39 6.42
CA GLN A 44 -11.59 -8.08 6.01
C GLN A 44 -12.68 -7.27 5.29
N VAL A 45 -12.56 -5.95 5.33
CA VAL A 45 -13.55 -5.05 4.72
C VAL A 45 -12.89 -4.14 3.69
N GLY A 46 -13.38 -4.21 2.45
CA GLY A 46 -12.97 -3.31 1.38
C GLY A 46 -13.94 -2.13 1.23
N THR A 47 -13.42 -1.00 0.78
CA THR A 47 -14.20 0.16 0.34
C THR A 47 -14.50 0.11 -1.17
N ARG A 48 -13.81 -0.80 -1.88
CA ARG A 48 -13.94 -1.06 -3.31
C ARG A 48 -14.12 -2.55 -3.60
N ASN A 49 -14.55 -2.85 -4.81
CA ASN A 49 -14.74 -4.21 -5.30
C ASN A 49 -14.11 -4.34 -6.70
N CYS A 50 -12.78 -4.37 -6.75
CA CYS A 50 -12.03 -4.42 -8.00
C CYS A 50 -11.51 -5.82 -8.31
N ILE A 51 -11.16 -6.07 -9.57
CA ILE A 51 -10.31 -7.20 -9.97
C ILE A 51 -8.93 -6.63 -10.35
N GLY A 52 -7.88 -7.08 -9.68
CA GLY A 52 -6.52 -6.66 -9.94
C GLY A 52 -5.87 -7.50 -11.06
N VAL A 53 -5.20 -6.86 -12.03
CA VAL A 53 -4.29 -7.53 -12.97
C VAL A 53 -2.88 -7.12 -12.58
N ILE A 54 -2.22 -7.97 -11.78
CA ILE A 54 -0.99 -7.65 -11.07
C ILE A 54 0.20 -8.31 -11.77
N VAL A 55 1.32 -7.61 -11.91
CA VAL A 55 2.49 -8.15 -12.60
C VAL A 55 3.60 -8.53 -11.63
N CYS A 56 4.30 -9.63 -11.91
CA CYS A 56 5.52 -10.00 -11.21
C CYS A 56 6.71 -9.11 -11.60
N SER A 57 6.72 -8.61 -12.83
CA SER A 57 7.77 -7.73 -13.34
C SER A 57 7.25 -6.76 -14.39
N ASN A 58 8.02 -5.71 -14.67
CA ASN A 58 7.73 -4.76 -15.75
C ASN A 58 7.52 -5.45 -17.12
N CYS A 59 8.17 -6.59 -17.34
CA CYS A 59 8.07 -7.33 -18.61
C CYS A 59 6.64 -7.77 -18.92
N ALA A 60 5.79 -7.99 -17.92
CA ALA A 60 4.39 -8.34 -18.08
C ALA A 60 3.44 -7.12 -18.13
N ALA A 61 3.93 -5.91 -17.90
CA ALA A 61 3.12 -4.70 -17.72
C ALA A 61 2.21 -4.40 -18.92
N THR A 62 2.71 -4.55 -20.15
CA THR A 62 1.92 -4.32 -21.37
C THR A 62 0.77 -5.31 -21.50
N VAL A 63 0.98 -6.58 -21.14
CA VAL A 63 -0.09 -7.59 -21.15
C VAL A 63 -1.14 -7.23 -20.11
N ALA A 64 -0.74 -6.92 -18.88
CA ALA A 64 -1.67 -6.53 -17.82
C ALA A 64 -2.52 -5.30 -18.20
N ARG A 65 -1.90 -4.25 -18.75
CA ARG A 65 -2.63 -3.06 -19.24
C ARG A 65 -3.63 -3.41 -20.35
N LYS A 66 -3.24 -4.27 -21.31
CA LYS A 66 -4.15 -4.67 -22.41
C LYS A 66 -5.30 -5.53 -21.91
N VAL A 67 -5.06 -6.41 -20.94
CA VAL A 67 -6.13 -7.18 -20.31
C VAL A 67 -7.11 -6.24 -19.60
N ALA A 68 -6.61 -5.33 -18.75
CA ALA A 68 -7.48 -4.41 -18.03
C ALA A 68 -8.24 -3.46 -18.96
N ALA A 69 -7.59 -2.93 -20.00
CA ALA A 69 -8.20 -2.01 -20.97
C ALA A 69 -9.33 -2.64 -21.81
N HIS A 70 -9.41 -3.97 -21.85
CA HIS A 70 -10.54 -4.65 -22.50
C HIS A 70 -11.86 -4.36 -21.77
N PHE A 71 -11.83 -4.24 -20.46
CA PHE A 71 -13.01 -4.05 -19.61
C PHE A 71 -13.43 -2.58 -19.60
N THR A 72 -13.98 -2.14 -20.72
CA THR A 72 -14.51 -0.78 -20.90
C THR A 72 -15.76 -0.55 -20.05
N GLU A 73 -16.16 0.70 -19.89
CA GLU A 73 -17.39 1.08 -19.20
C GLU A 73 -18.62 0.32 -19.76
N ALA A 74 -18.69 0.14 -21.08
CA ALA A 74 -19.78 -0.60 -21.73
C ALA A 74 -19.83 -2.07 -21.30
N ILE A 75 -18.68 -2.74 -21.13
CA ILE A 75 -18.61 -4.12 -20.64
C ILE A 75 -18.95 -4.17 -19.15
N MET A 76 -18.37 -3.24 -18.39
CA MET A 76 -18.57 -3.17 -16.93
C MET A 76 -19.98 -2.78 -16.52
N ALA A 77 -20.77 -2.19 -17.39
CA ALA A 77 -22.19 -1.88 -17.15
C ALA A 77 -23.03 -3.14 -16.80
N ALA A 78 -22.60 -4.32 -17.24
CA ALA A 78 -23.22 -5.58 -16.86
C ALA A 78 -22.85 -6.05 -15.42
N TYR A 79 -21.90 -5.39 -14.76
CA TYR A 79 -21.38 -5.74 -13.45
C TYR A 79 -21.34 -4.51 -12.52
N PRO A 80 -22.49 -3.93 -12.17
CA PRO A 80 -22.59 -2.64 -11.45
C PRO A 80 -22.01 -2.67 -10.03
N HIS A 81 -21.77 -3.86 -9.48
CA HIS A 81 -21.15 -4.01 -8.14
C HIS A 81 -19.64 -4.27 -8.22
N VAL A 82 -19.05 -4.33 -9.42
CA VAL A 82 -17.60 -4.38 -9.62
C VAL A 82 -17.12 -3.00 -10.07
N ASP A 83 -16.30 -2.36 -9.24
CA ASP A 83 -15.89 -0.97 -9.48
C ASP A 83 -14.97 -0.83 -10.70
N ALA A 84 -14.03 -1.76 -10.91
CA ALA A 84 -13.10 -1.74 -12.04
C ALA A 84 -12.26 -3.02 -12.16
N VAL A 85 -11.68 -3.22 -13.35
CA VAL A 85 -10.52 -4.09 -13.57
C VAL A 85 -9.26 -3.21 -13.63
N VAL A 86 -8.35 -3.38 -12.68
CA VAL A 86 -7.23 -2.44 -12.44
C VAL A 86 -5.88 -3.08 -12.73
N PRO A 87 -5.06 -2.52 -13.65
CA PRO A 87 -3.71 -3.01 -13.85
C PRO A 87 -2.78 -2.46 -12.75
N LEU A 88 -2.19 -3.35 -11.96
CA LEU A 88 -1.19 -3.01 -10.94
C LEU A 88 0.19 -3.43 -11.44
N ILE A 89 0.97 -2.46 -11.85
CA ILE A 89 2.26 -2.66 -12.52
C ILE A 89 3.42 -2.21 -11.63
N THR A 90 4.57 -2.83 -11.84
CA THR A 90 5.85 -2.40 -11.25
C THR A 90 6.84 -2.08 -12.36
N SER A 91 7.79 -1.18 -12.09
CA SER A 91 8.93 -0.89 -12.96
C SER A 91 10.11 -1.85 -12.76
N SER A 92 10.02 -2.76 -11.81
CA SER A 92 11.07 -3.67 -11.36
C SER A 92 10.70 -5.15 -11.60
N GLY A 93 11.41 -6.08 -10.96
CA GLY A 93 11.09 -7.51 -10.92
C GLY A 93 11.91 -8.38 -11.87
N CYS A 94 12.52 -7.83 -12.93
CA CYS A 94 13.31 -8.58 -13.89
C CYS A 94 14.80 -8.69 -13.48
N GLY A 95 15.46 -7.56 -13.27
CA GLY A 95 16.89 -7.48 -13.01
C GLY A 95 17.28 -7.33 -11.53
N LEU A 96 16.47 -7.84 -10.62
CA LEU A 96 16.75 -7.80 -9.19
C LEU A 96 17.75 -8.90 -8.77
N GLU A 97 18.38 -8.73 -7.62
CA GLU A 97 19.07 -9.79 -6.93
C GLU A 97 18.11 -10.96 -6.66
N LYS A 98 18.61 -12.19 -6.77
CA LYS A 98 17.81 -13.41 -6.54
C LYS A 98 17.44 -13.62 -5.07
N SER A 99 18.10 -12.91 -4.18
CA SER A 99 17.90 -12.94 -2.73
C SER A 99 18.11 -11.54 -2.17
N GLY A 100 17.63 -11.29 -0.96
CA GLY A 100 17.83 -10.03 -0.27
C GLY A 100 16.60 -9.13 -0.27
N ASP A 101 16.79 -7.93 0.29
CA ASP A 101 15.72 -6.99 0.59
C ASP A 101 14.91 -6.52 -0.62
N PRO A 102 15.52 -6.17 -1.77
CA PRO A 102 14.76 -5.65 -2.90
C PRO A 102 13.68 -6.63 -3.41
N LEU A 103 14.02 -7.93 -3.53
CA LEU A 103 13.07 -8.94 -3.97
C LEU A 103 12.00 -9.21 -2.90
N THR A 104 12.40 -9.26 -1.63
CA THR A 104 11.50 -9.46 -0.49
C THR A 104 10.50 -8.30 -0.39
N TYR A 105 10.95 -7.05 -0.51
CA TYR A 105 10.05 -5.89 -0.46
C TYR A 105 9.09 -5.88 -1.65
N LEU A 106 9.58 -6.14 -2.86
CA LEU A 106 8.72 -6.23 -4.04
C LEU A 106 7.61 -7.28 -3.84
N ARG A 107 7.96 -8.48 -3.39
CA ARG A 107 6.99 -9.55 -3.13
C ARG A 107 6.00 -9.21 -2.03
N ARG A 108 6.44 -8.55 -0.96
CA ARG A 108 5.56 -8.07 0.11
C ARG A 108 4.55 -7.04 -0.40
N VAL A 109 5.00 -6.07 -1.19
CA VAL A 109 4.13 -5.03 -1.76
C VAL A 109 3.11 -5.66 -2.71
N LEU A 110 3.57 -6.45 -3.69
CA LEU A 110 2.68 -7.10 -4.65
C LEU A 110 1.72 -8.08 -3.97
N GLY A 111 2.20 -8.87 -3.01
CA GLY A 111 1.38 -9.78 -2.21
C GLY A 111 0.34 -9.05 -1.35
N GLY A 112 0.72 -7.88 -0.82
CA GLY A 112 -0.20 -6.99 -0.13
C GLY A 112 -1.33 -6.49 -1.05
N HIS A 113 -1.02 -6.14 -2.29
CA HIS A 113 -2.04 -5.75 -3.27
C HIS A 113 -2.97 -6.91 -3.63
N VAL A 114 -2.45 -8.15 -3.81
CA VAL A 114 -3.31 -9.33 -4.05
C VAL A 114 -4.27 -9.56 -2.89
N LYS A 115 -3.81 -9.37 -1.66
CA LYS A 115 -4.58 -9.59 -0.41
C LYS A 115 -5.38 -8.37 0.04
N ASN A 116 -5.29 -7.26 -0.68
CA ASN A 116 -6.00 -6.05 -0.30
C ASN A 116 -7.52 -6.31 -0.37
N PRO A 117 -8.29 -6.00 0.68
CA PRO A 117 -9.73 -6.25 0.69
C PRO A 117 -10.53 -5.45 -0.36
N ASN A 118 -9.92 -4.45 -1.00
CA ASN A 118 -10.50 -3.79 -2.16
C ASN A 118 -10.47 -4.65 -3.44
N MET A 119 -9.69 -5.75 -3.44
CA MET A 119 -9.66 -6.71 -4.54
C MET A 119 -10.63 -7.86 -4.24
N ALA A 120 -11.65 -8.02 -5.09
CA ALA A 120 -12.51 -9.20 -5.07
C ALA A 120 -11.76 -10.42 -5.60
N GLY A 121 -10.87 -10.18 -6.55
CA GLY A 121 -10.02 -11.20 -7.16
C GLY A 121 -8.80 -10.58 -7.82
N ALA A 122 -7.86 -11.41 -8.22
CA ALA A 122 -6.65 -10.98 -8.91
C ALA A 122 -6.19 -11.99 -9.98
N LEU A 123 -5.67 -11.45 -11.08
CA LEU A 123 -4.89 -12.18 -12.08
C LEU A 123 -3.43 -11.75 -11.93
N VAL A 124 -2.55 -12.68 -11.57
CA VAL A 124 -1.10 -12.41 -11.49
C VAL A 124 -0.45 -12.80 -12.82
N CYS A 125 0.21 -11.84 -13.44
CA CYS A 125 0.87 -11.97 -14.74
C CYS A 125 2.39 -11.98 -14.58
N SER A 126 3.04 -12.95 -15.20
CA SER A 126 4.49 -13.14 -15.24
C SER A 126 4.95 -13.27 -16.70
N LEU A 127 6.19 -12.86 -17.00
CA LEU A 127 6.80 -13.17 -18.30
C LEU A 127 7.20 -14.65 -18.37
N GLY A 128 7.85 -15.17 -17.32
CA GLY A 128 8.32 -16.54 -17.20
C GLY A 128 9.82 -16.70 -16.94
N CYS A 129 10.64 -15.67 -17.19
CA CYS A 129 12.10 -15.70 -16.96
C CYS A 129 12.63 -14.63 -16.01
N GLU A 130 11.75 -13.85 -15.40
CA GLU A 130 12.11 -12.80 -14.46
C GLU A 130 12.61 -13.35 -13.11
N THR A 131 13.41 -12.55 -12.42
CA THR A 131 13.90 -12.89 -11.06
C THR A 131 12.76 -13.07 -10.09
N ASN A 132 11.77 -12.16 -10.13
CA ASN A 132 10.52 -12.32 -9.38
C ASN A 132 9.58 -13.29 -10.09
N ASN A 133 9.99 -14.56 -10.23
CA ASN A 133 9.17 -15.61 -10.85
C ASN A 133 7.88 -15.86 -10.07
N ILE A 134 6.83 -16.26 -10.81
CA ILE A 134 5.49 -16.38 -10.26
C ILE A 134 5.38 -17.44 -9.15
N ASP A 135 6.10 -18.54 -9.24
CA ASP A 135 6.03 -19.61 -8.25
C ASP A 135 6.64 -19.17 -6.92
N GLY A 136 7.83 -18.55 -6.96
CA GLY A 136 8.45 -17.97 -5.77
C GLY A 136 7.63 -16.82 -5.17
N PHE A 137 6.97 -16.03 -6.00
CA PHE A 137 6.05 -15.00 -5.52
C PHE A 137 4.83 -15.60 -4.80
N PHE A 138 4.18 -16.61 -5.40
CA PHE A 138 3.04 -17.28 -4.77
C PHE A 138 3.42 -17.95 -3.46
N GLN A 139 4.58 -18.63 -3.43
CA GLN A 139 5.09 -19.29 -2.23
C GLN A 139 5.34 -18.30 -1.10
N GLU A 140 6.12 -17.23 -1.35
CA GLU A 140 6.49 -16.25 -0.31
C GLU A 140 5.29 -15.43 0.16
N ALA A 141 4.43 -15.02 -0.77
CA ALA A 141 3.21 -14.31 -0.44
C ALA A 141 2.11 -15.23 0.12
N ARG A 142 2.35 -16.56 0.22
CA ARG A 142 1.37 -17.57 0.68
C ARG A 142 0.05 -17.43 -0.06
N LEU A 143 0.13 -17.48 -1.39
CA LEU A 143 -1.03 -17.38 -2.27
C LEU A 143 -1.37 -18.76 -2.82
N THR A 144 -2.66 -19.07 -2.93
CA THR A 144 -3.16 -20.31 -3.51
C THR A 144 -4.05 -19.98 -4.69
N PRO A 145 -3.72 -20.46 -5.92
CA PRO A 145 -4.59 -20.26 -7.08
C PRO A 145 -6.00 -20.81 -6.85
N GLY A 146 -6.97 -20.12 -7.42
CA GLY A 146 -8.38 -20.49 -7.30
C GLY A 146 -9.27 -19.66 -8.21
N PRO A 147 -10.60 -19.80 -8.10
CA PRO A 147 -11.53 -19.10 -8.99
C PRO A 147 -11.36 -17.58 -9.03
N MET A 148 -10.91 -16.99 -7.90
CA MET A 148 -10.70 -15.55 -7.76
C MET A 148 -9.21 -15.16 -7.70
N LEU A 149 -8.28 -16.10 -7.92
CA LEU A 149 -6.85 -15.83 -7.99
C LEU A 149 -6.22 -16.65 -9.11
N GLY A 150 -6.08 -16.03 -10.27
CA GLY A 150 -5.46 -16.62 -11.46
C GLY A 150 -3.96 -16.39 -11.55
N ARG A 151 -3.27 -17.29 -12.24
CA ARG A 151 -1.88 -17.11 -12.67
C ARG A 151 -1.78 -17.19 -14.19
N LEU A 152 -0.96 -16.34 -14.78
CA LEU A 152 -0.75 -16.26 -16.22
C LEU A 152 0.73 -16.07 -16.50
N VAL A 153 1.34 -16.99 -17.26
CA VAL A 153 2.75 -16.90 -17.68
C VAL A 153 2.81 -16.70 -19.20
N ILE A 154 3.30 -15.55 -19.64
CA ILE A 154 3.27 -15.13 -21.04
C ILE A 154 4.00 -16.12 -21.95
N GLN A 155 5.15 -16.65 -21.51
CA GLN A 155 5.92 -17.62 -22.28
C GLN A 155 5.21 -18.97 -22.42
N GLU A 156 4.50 -19.41 -21.36
CA GLU A 156 3.71 -20.66 -21.40
C GLU A 156 2.52 -20.55 -22.35
N GLU A 157 1.91 -19.37 -22.48
CA GLU A 157 0.83 -19.11 -23.41
C GLU A 157 1.29 -18.98 -24.89
N GLY A 158 2.60 -18.99 -25.12
CA GLY A 158 3.17 -18.83 -26.46
C GLY A 158 3.15 -17.41 -26.99
N GLY A 159 3.23 -16.41 -26.10
CA GLY A 159 3.46 -15.02 -26.42
C GLY A 159 2.33 -14.07 -26.03
N SER A 160 2.62 -12.77 -26.09
CA SER A 160 1.80 -11.71 -25.50
C SER A 160 0.36 -11.66 -26.06
N ARG A 161 0.15 -11.95 -27.36
CA ARG A 161 -1.20 -11.93 -27.96
C ARG A 161 -2.11 -12.99 -27.34
N LYS A 162 -1.60 -14.21 -27.21
CA LYS A 162 -2.34 -15.31 -26.61
C LYS A 162 -2.53 -15.09 -25.11
N ALA A 163 -1.50 -14.58 -24.42
CA ALA A 163 -1.57 -14.24 -23.01
C ALA A 163 -2.64 -13.17 -22.73
N VAL A 164 -2.76 -12.13 -23.57
CA VAL A 164 -3.84 -11.13 -23.44
C VAL A 164 -5.21 -11.79 -23.58
N ALA A 165 -5.44 -12.59 -24.63
CA ALA A 165 -6.72 -13.28 -24.83
C ALA A 165 -7.05 -14.22 -23.65
N ARG A 166 -6.06 -14.98 -23.17
CA ARG A 166 -6.22 -15.85 -22.00
C ARG A 166 -6.52 -15.08 -20.74
N GLY A 167 -5.80 -13.97 -20.49
CA GLY A 167 -6.00 -13.10 -19.34
C GLY A 167 -7.39 -12.47 -19.32
N ILE A 168 -7.89 -12.02 -20.47
CA ILE A 168 -9.26 -11.51 -20.61
C ILE A 168 -10.26 -12.60 -20.20
N ALA A 169 -10.17 -13.80 -20.77
CA ALA A 169 -11.08 -14.90 -20.43
C ALA A 169 -11.04 -15.28 -18.93
N MET A 170 -9.86 -15.21 -18.31
CA MET A 170 -9.73 -15.47 -16.87
C MET A 170 -10.43 -14.40 -16.03
N VAL A 171 -10.30 -13.13 -16.38
CA VAL A 171 -10.96 -12.02 -15.68
C VAL A 171 -12.48 -12.08 -15.94
N GLU A 172 -12.93 -12.37 -17.16
CA GLU A 172 -14.35 -12.58 -17.48
C GLU A 172 -14.98 -13.66 -16.60
N ALA A 173 -14.26 -14.73 -16.30
CA ALA A 173 -14.73 -15.78 -15.39
C ALA A 173 -14.83 -15.31 -13.91
N MET A 174 -14.03 -14.32 -13.51
CA MET A 174 -14.08 -13.75 -12.15
C MET A 174 -15.23 -12.75 -11.97
N LEU A 175 -15.61 -12.01 -13.02
CA LEU A 175 -16.60 -10.94 -12.94
C LEU A 175 -17.94 -11.38 -12.33
N PRO A 176 -18.58 -12.49 -12.75
CA PRO A 176 -19.84 -12.93 -12.16
C PRO A 176 -19.73 -13.26 -10.67
N LEU A 177 -18.58 -13.74 -10.22
CA LEU A 177 -18.32 -14.04 -8.80
C LEU A 177 -18.12 -12.77 -8.00
N ALA A 178 -17.34 -11.82 -8.54
CA ALA A 178 -17.13 -10.51 -7.93
C ALA A 178 -18.45 -9.71 -7.85
N GLU A 179 -19.30 -9.83 -8.88
CA GLU A 179 -20.61 -9.17 -8.93
C GLU A 179 -21.56 -9.61 -7.82
N GLN A 180 -21.37 -10.80 -7.23
CA GLN A 180 -22.19 -11.27 -6.10
C GLN A 180 -21.90 -10.53 -4.79
N CYS A 181 -20.73 -9.89 -4.67
CA CYS A 181 -20.39 -9.09 -3.49
C CYS A 181 -21.32 -7.87 -3.41
N ARG A 182 -21.80 -7.58 -2.21
CA ARG A 182 -22.68 -6.43 -1.96
C ARG A 182 -22.13 -5.58 -0.82
N ARG A 183 -22.31 -4.27 -0.96
CA ARG A 183 -22.01 -3.34 0.12
C ARG A 183 -23.00 -3.54 1.27
N GLN A 184 -22.50 -3.54 2.49
CA GLN A 184 -23.31 -3.59 3.69
C GLN A 184 -22.77 -2.62 4.74
N PRO A 185 -23.60 -2.17 5.69
CA PRO A 185 -23.13 -1.32 6.77
C PRO A 185 -22.09 -2.03 7.62
N VAL A 186 -20.91 -1.41 7.78
CA VAL A 186 -19.81 -1.92 8.60
C VAL A 186 -19.22 -0.78 9.42
N SER A 187 -18.66 -1.07 10.58
CA SER A 187 -18.06 -0.06 11.44
C SER A 187 -16.85 0.62 10.77
N VAL A 188 -16.70 1.92 11.00
CA VAL A 188 -15.52 2.71 10.63
C VAL A 188 -14.23 2.13 11.24
N SER A 189 -14.31 1.32 12.28
CA SER A 189 -13.16 0.62 12.86
C SER A 189 -12.40 -0.27 11.87
N HIS A 190 -13.04 -0.68 10.77
CA HIS A 190 -12.39 -1.43 9.68
C HIS A 190 -11.52 -0.56 8.76
N LEU A 191 -11.65 0.77 8.79
CA LEU A 191 -10.87 1.65 7.94
C LEU A 191 -9.42 1.75 8.42
N LYS A 192 -8.50 1.59 7.47
CA LYS A 192 -7.06 1.81 7.64
C LYS A 192 -6.63 2.85 6.61
N ILE A 193 -6.09 3.97 7.08
CA ILE A 193 -5.70 5.09 6.22
C ILE A 193 -4.19 5.28 6.33
N GLY A 194 -3.49 5.20 5.20
CA GLY A 194 -2.11 5.63 5.07
C GLY A 194 -2.06 7.15 4.92
N LEU A 195 -1.13 7.78 5.61
CA LEU A 195 -0.90 9.22 5.60
C LEU A 195 0.43 9.51 4.92
N GLU A 196 0.39 10.41 3.96
CA GLU A 196 1.54 10.83 3.16
C GLU A 196 1.42 12.32 2.89
N CYS A 197 2.55 13.02 2.86
CA CYS A 197 2.61 14.46 2.56
C CYS A 197 3.20 14.68 1.18
N GLY A 198 2.37 14.94 0.18
CA GLY A 198 2.79 15.02 -1.22
C GLY A 198 3.45 16.32 -1.63
N GLY A 199 3.34 17.41 -0.87
CA GLY A 199 3.76 18.74 -1.30
C GLY A 199 4.86 19.39 -0.45
N SER A 200 4.92 19.07 0.84
CA SER A 200 5.87 19.65 1.81
C SER A 200 5.98 21.17 1.73
N ASP A 201 4.86 21.85 1.55
CA ASP A 201 4.80 23.30 1.45
C ASP A 201 4.16 23.94 2.69
N SER A 202 4.36 25.25 2.86
CA SER A 202 3.87 25.98 4.03
C SER A 202 2.33 26.00 4.15
N PHE A 203 1.59 25.91 3.05
CA PHE A 203 0.13 25.83 3.08
C PHE A 203 -0.32 24.45 3.53
N SER A 204 0.34 23.37 3.11
CA SER A 204 0.07 22.03 3.64
C SER A 204 0.27 22.00 5.15
N GLY A 205 1.38 22.55 5.64
CA GLY A 205 1.69 22.59 7.08
C GLY A 205 0.71 23.41 7.90
N SER A 206 0.18 24.50 7.34
CA SER A 206 -0.73 25.41 8.07
C SER A 206 -2.21 25.06 7.95
N SER A 207 -2.64 24.33 6.92
CA SER A 207 -4.04 24.05 6.65
C SER A 207 -4.36 22.57 6.44
N ALA A 208 -3.78 21.95 5.41
CA ALA A 208 -4.14 20.58 5.02
C ALA A 208 -3.77 19.56 6.08
N ASN A 209 -2.53 19.60 6.60
CA ASN A 209 -2.06 18.63 7.59
C ASN A 209 -2.78 18.73 8.93
N PRO A 210 -3.05 19.93 9.49
CA PRO A 210 -3.90 20.05 10.68
C PRO A 210 -5.33 19.56 10.47
N ALA A 211 -5.95 19.84 9.30
CA ALA A 211 -7.27 19.33 8.98
C ALA A 211 -7.30 17.81 8.87
N LEU A 212 -6.27 17.22 8.21
CA LEU A 212 -6.07 15.78 8.15
C LEU A 212 -5.88 15.19 9.55
N GLY A 213 -5.05 15.80 10.38
CA GLY A 213 -4.86 15.38 11.77
C GLY A 213 -6.17 15.30 12.54
N ARG A 214 -7.03 16.32 12.38
CA ARG A 214 -8.36 16.31 13.01
C ARG A 214 -9.28 15.22 12.46
N ALA A 215 -9.23 14.94 11.16
CA ALA A 215 -9.98 13.83 10.56
C ALA A 215 -9.51 12.48 11.12
N ILE A 216 -8.19 12.32 11.32
CA ILE A 216 -7.60 11.11 11.90
C ILE A 216 -8.00 10.94 13.38
N ASP A 217 -8.06 12.01 14.16
CA ASP A 217 -8.58 11.94 15.54
C ASP A 217 -9.99 11.33 15.57
N LEU A 218 -10.87 11.75 14.65
CA LEU A 218 -12.23 11.21 14.52
C LEU A 218 -12.22 9.74 14.10
N LEU A 219 -11.33 9.36 13.16
CA LEU A 219 -11.17 7.97 12.72
C LEU A 219 -10.75 7.08 13.90
N ILE A 220 -9.71 7.48 14.63
CA ILE A 220 -9.19 6.72 15.79
C ILE A 220 -10.25 6.63 16.89
N LYS A 221 -10.97 7.70 17.15
CA LYS A 221 -12.09 7.69 18.11
C LYS A 221 -13.18 6.67 17.73
N ASN A 222 -13.35 6.38 16.45
CA ASN A 222 -14.25 5.35 15.94
C ASN A 222 -13.58 3.96 15.82
N GLY A 223 -12.37 3.77 16.35
CA GLY A 223 -11.65 2.49 16.34
C GLY A 223 -10.88 2.19 15.05
N GLY A 224 -10.84 3.14 14.09
CA GLY A 224 -10.08 2.98 12.85
C GLY A 224 -8.57 3.09 13.08
N THR A 225 -7.79 2.90 12.02
CA THR A 225 -6.33 2.89 12.08
C THR A 225 -5.75 3.94 11.13
N ALA A 226 -4.76 4.69 11.59
CA ALA A 226 -3.93 5.54 10.76
C ALA A 226 -2.48 5.05 10.76
N VAL A 227 -1.83 5.14 9.61
CA VAL A 227 -0.43 4.74 9.41
C VAL A 227 0.33 5.91 8.80
N LEU A 228 1.36 6.40 9.49
CA LEU A 228 2.32 7.35 8.92
C LEU A 228 3.23 6.57 7.97
N THR A 229 3.22 6.89 6.68
CA THR A 229 3.90 6.10 5.65
C THR A 229 5.28 6.63 5.30
N GLU A 230 5.62 7.85 5.71
CA GLU A 230 6.87 8.52 5.39
C GLU A 230 7.66 8.86 6.65
N PRO A 231 8.39 7.89 7.23
CA PRO A 231 9.21 8.17 8.42
C PRO A 231 10.28 9.23 8.17
N THR A 232 10.72 9.43 6.93
CA THR A 232 11.66 10.50 6.56
C THR A 232 11.14 11.92 6.86
N GLU A 233 9.83 12.12 6.76
CA GLU A 233 9.16 13.39 7.09
C GLU A 233 9.07 13.65 8.61
N LEU A 234 9.43 12.66 9.42
CA LEU A 234 9.40 12.75 10.89
C LEU A 234 10.77 13.13 11.48
N LEU A 235 11.79 13.29 10.65
CA LEU A 235 13.13 13.65 11.10
C LEU A 235 13.10 15.01 11.79
N GLY A 236 13.66 15.07 13.00
CA GLY A 236 13.65 16.26 13.84
C GLY A 236 12.41 16.41 14.76
N VAL A 237 11.40 15.55 14.61
CA VAL A 237 10.22 15.51 15.51
C VAL A 237 10.02 14.15 16.17
N GLU A 238 10.95 13.23 15.99
CA GLU A 238 10.94 11.89 16.56
C GLU A 238 10.82 11.88 18.07
N GLY A 239 11.46 12.83 18.77
CA GLY A 239 11.36 13.00 20.21
C GLY A 239 9.92 13.30 20.66
N ALA A 240 9.21 14.17 19.95
CA ALA A 240 7.81 14.49 20.25
C ALA A 240 6.89 13.28 20.05
N LEU A 241 7.15 12.44 19.04
CA LEU A 241 6.39 11.21 18.80
C LEU A 241 6.74 10.13 19.84
N ALA A 242 8.01 9.99 20.21
CA ALA A 242 8.47 9.05 21.23
C ALA A 242 7.83 9.32 22.61
N ARG A 243 7.65 10.59 22.97
CA ARG A 243 6.94 11.01 24.20
C ARG A 243 5.46 10.56 24.20
N ARG A 244 4.83 10.45 23.03
CA ARG A 244 3.42 10.05 22.85
C ARG A 244 3.26 8.55 22.62
N ALA A 245 4.35 7.79 22.54
CA ALA A 245 4.31 6.36 22.33
C ALA A 245 3.61 5.63 23.50
N ARG A 246 2.88 4.57 23.18
CA ARG A 246 2.14 3.78 24.19
C ARG A 246 3.03 2.93 25.10
N SER A 247 4.26 2.66 24.68
CA SER A 247 5.24 1.92 25.46
C SER A 247 6.66 2.29 25.02
N PRO A 248 7.67 2.08 25.90
CA PRO A 248 9.08 2.31 25.54
C PRO A 248 9.53 1.52 24.32
N GLU A 249 9.06 0.28 24.14
CA GLU A 249 9.43 -0.57 23.00
C GLU A 249 8.89 0.02 21.67
N VAL A 250 7.71 0.64 21.70
CA VAL A 250 7.14 1.33 20.53
C VAL A 250 7.92 2.60 20.21
N ALA A 251 8.27 3.37 21.24
CA ALA A 251 9.13 4.54 21.09
C ALA A 251 10.49 4.17 20.49
N GLN A 252 11.14 3.15 21.04
CA GLN A 252 12.45 2.70 20.54
C GLN A 252 12.38 2.25 19.08
N LYS A 253 11.35 1.50 18.67
CA LYS A 253 11.18 1.11 17.26
C LYS A 253 11.04 2.31 16.33
N LEU A 254 10.38 3.38 16.75
CA LEU A 254 10.31 4.61 15.98
C LEU A 254 11.70 5.21 15.78
N ILE A 255 12.46 5.35 16.85
CA ILE A 255 13.83 5.88 16.81
C ILE A 255 14.73 4.99 15.93
N ASP A 256 14.64 3.66 16.05
CA ASP A 256 15.40 2.71 15.23
C ASP A 256 15.11 2.87 13.74
N VAL A 257 13.85 3.09 13.35
CA VAL A 257 13.46 3.35 11.95
C VAL A 257 14.05 4.66 11.45
N MET A 258 14.06 5.71 12.27
CA MET A 258 14.67 6.99 11.92
C MET A 258 16.18 6.85 11.71
N HIS A 259 16.88 6.19 12.62
CA HIS A 259 18.31 5.91 12.50
C HIS A 259 18.62 5.05 11.28
N TRP A 260 17.81 4.03 11.00
CA TRP A 260 17.96 3.22 9.79
C TRP A 260 17.90 4.06 8.51
N TRP A 261 16.96 5.01 8.44
CA TRP A 261 16.85 5.92 7.29
C TRP A 261 18.07 6.83 7.16
N MET A 262 18.55 7.40 8.26
CA MET A 262 19.76 8.22 8.27
C MET A 262 20.98 7.42 7.78
N ASP A 263 21.13 6.18 8.24
CA ASP A 263 22.22 5.29 7.81
C ASP A 263 22.07 4.87 6.34
N TYR A 264 20.85 4.58 5.90
CA TYR A 264 20.55 4.25 4.51
C TYR A 264 20.91 5.39 3.55
N CYS A 265 20.74 6.63 3.96
CA CYS A 265 21.03 7.81 3.15
C CYS A 265 22.52 8.17 3.15
N LYS A 266 23.34 7.66 4.09
CA LYS A 266 24.79 7.97 4.13
C LYS A 266 25.51 7.57 2.84
N GLY A 267 26.27 8.51 2.26
CA GLY A 267 27.04 8.30 1.04
C GLY A 267 26.21 8.10 -0.23
N ARG A 268 24.91 8.38 -0.17
CA ARG A 268 24.04 8.46 -1.34
C ARG A 268 23.68 9.92 -1.56
N ASP A 269 23.76 10.39 -2.81
CA ASP A 269 23.14 11.67 -3.20
C ASP A 269 21.63 11.49 -3.10
N SER A 270 21.13 11.48 -1.89
CA SER A 270 19.73 11.39 -1.64
C SER A 270 19.18 12.81 -1.48
N PRO A 271 18.58 13.37 -2.52
CA PRO A 271 17.67 14.47 -2.32
C PRO A 271 16.47 13.89 -1.59
N VAL A 272 16.43 14.07 -0.34
CA VAL A 272 15.23 13.79 0.40
C VAL A 272 14.27 14.95 0.14
N SER A 273 12.99 14.69 0.13
CA SER A 273 11.96 15.69 -0.17
C SER A 273 12.11 16.97 0.67
N TYR A 274 12.64 16.88 1.86
CA TYR A 274 12.95 18.02 2.73
C TYR A 274 14.12 18.91 2.23
N THR A 275 14.95 18.47 1.29
CA THR A 275 15.94 19.39 0.68
C THR A 275 15.27 20.49 -0.14
N HIS A 276 13.99 20.33 -0.44
CA HIS A 276 13.18 21.34 -1.11
C HIS A 276 12.42 22.23 -0.13
N LEU A 277 12.51 21.96 1.16
CA LEU A 277 11.88 22.75 2.21
C LEU A 277 12.69 23.98 2.63
N THR A 278 13.87 24.15 2.11
CA THR A 278 14.72 25.35 2.33
C THR A 278 14.33 26.45 1.37
N LEU A 279 13.12 26.93 1.46
CA LEU A 279 12.69 28.18 0.84
C LEU A 279 12.16 29.13 1.89
#